data_43c03c1347f1a865f01d44a2c73d5c45
#
_entry.id   43c03c1347f1a865f01d44a2c73d5c45
#
_cell.length_a   1.000
_cell.length_b   1.000
_cell.length_c   1.000
_cell.angle_alpha   90.00
_cell.angle_beta   90.00
_cell.angle_gamma   90.00
#
_symmetry.space_group_name_H-M   'P 1'
#
loop_
_entity.id
_entity.type
_entity.pdbx_description
1 polymer ?
#
loop_
_entity_poly.entity_id
_entity_poly.type
_entity_poly.pdbx_seq_one_letter_code
_entity_poly.pdbx_strand_id
1 'polypeptide(L)'
;MVVRVPPPSAQPRSRLRVLLASGAAALALAAGSVVPGVPLGAAPQQAQAADSGNKTLTVAVAQGIDSLSPFLAQKLLSTSVSRLMYDFLTNYDAKDNHAIPGLATKWEPSADKLTWTYTIRTDSKWSDGQQATAEDAAWTFNKIMDDEAAAQANGSFVTNFKKVTAPSPTKLVIELKEPQATMAALDVPIVPKHMWDKVGDFGKFNNDEDFPVVGNGPFILTDYKVDQYVKLKANKDFWRGAPKFDEVVFKTYKDQDAAVAALRKGEVSFVAGSPALTPAQANSLKGDKNIKVNEGPGRRFFALAVNPGAQTKDRKKFGDGNKALLDQKVRQALFLSIDRKTIIDKVFQGHAVEGKGYIPPRFPEYAWEPSASQTLAYDPDKAGRLLDEAGYELKGDKRVGKDGKPLDLRILCHATDPNDKAVAKYLKEWWGDLGVGLKVDCLDDVSVPWFAGEYDLAFDGWSVNPDPDFVLGIHTCAALPVKAKQSAATDDFICDETYDGLYKKQLAEYDPAKRADIVGQMQSWLYDSGYMNVIAYPNAVEAYRTDQIKSITTMPEAAGNIYGQDGYWSWWSAVPANGSGDSDSSGSGSSTGVIIGIVVAVVVLAGGGFLISRRRRTTADDRE
;
A
#
# COMPACT_ATOMS: atom_id res chain seq x y z
N MET A 1 -17.72 19.38 -39.75
CA MET A 1 -19.07 18.80 -39.69
C MET A 1 -19.34 18.48 -38.23
N VAL A 2 -20.13 19.35 -37.58
CA VAL A 2 -20.33 19.33 -36.11
C VAL A 2 -21.54 18.45 -35.84
N VAL A 3 -21.34 17.31 -35.18
CA VAL A 3 -22.43 16.46 -34.69
C VAL A 3 -22.77 16.89 -33.27
N ARG A 4 -23.95 17.50 -33.11
CA ARG A 4 -24.53 17.81 -31.81
C ARG A 4 -25.18 16.56 -31.23
N VAL A 5 -24.79 16.19 -30.00
CA VAL A 5 -25.49 15.19 -29.20
C VAL A 5 -26.58 15.92 -28.38
N PRO A 6 -27.84 15.44 -28.36
CA PRO A 6 -28.90 16.05 -27.57
C PRO A 6 -28.84 15.62 -26.11
N PRO A 7 -29.34 16.45 -25.16
CA PRO A 7 -29.34 16.14 -23.72
C PRO A 7 -30.40 15.07 -23.37
N PRO A 8 -30.22 14.29 -22.30
CA PRO A 8 -31.17 13.28 -21.89
C PRO A 8 -32.45 13.90 -21.31
N SER A 9 -33.59 13.34 -21.73
CA SER A 9 -34.93 13.71 -21.34
C SER A 9 -35.23 13.37 -19.87
N ALA A 10 -35.78 14.34 -19.15
CA ALA A 10 -36.28 14.17 -17.78
C ALA A 10 -37.50 13.24 -17.75
N GLN A 11 -37.47 12.22 -16.94
CA GLN A 11 -38.63 11.41 -16.58
C GLN A 11 -39.37 11.98 -15.33
N PRO A 12 -40.70 11.88 -15.25
CA PRO A 12 -41.49 12.53 -14.22
C PRO A 12 -41.48 11.75 -12.88
N ARG A 13 -41.29 12.51 -11.80
CA ARG A 13 -41.40 12.02 -10.41
C ARG A 13 -42.84 11.69 -10.06
N SER A 14 -43.20 10.42 -9.88
CA SER A 14 -44.44 9.97 -9.25
C SER A 14 -44.31 10.10 -7.72
N ARG A 15 -45.18 10.98 -7.15
CA ARG A 15 -45.38 11.10 -5.70
C ARG A 15 -46.24 9.92 -5.23
N LEU A 16 -45.67 9.03 -4.43
CA LEU A 16 -46.45 8.02 -3.70
C LEU A 16 -46.72 8.52 -2.28
N ARG A 17 -48.00 8.75 -1.97
CA ARG A 17 -48.49 9.12 -0.63
C ARG A 17 -48.48 7.90 0.28
N VAL A 18 -47.78 7.98 1.42
CA VAL A 18 -47.86 7.02 2.51
C VAL A 18 -49.09 7.32 3.33
N LEU A 19 -50.03 6.36 3.40
CA LEU A 19 -51.14 6.35 4.34
C LEU A 19 -50.70 5.59 5.59
N LEU A 20 -50.68 6.28 6.71
CA LEU A 20 -50.60 5.72 8.06
C LEU A 20 -51.95 5.09 8.41
N ALA A 21 -51.97 3.83 8.79
CA ALA A 21 -53.08 3.22 9.50
C ALA A 21 -52.57 2.54 10.77
N SER A 22 -52.94 3.15 11.88
CA SER A 22 -52.78 2.63 13.23
C SER A 22 -53.87 1.58 13.50
N GLY A 23 -53.55 0.47 14.17
CA GLY A 23 -54.52 -0.50 14.64
C GLY A 23 -53.96 -1.31 15.82
N ALA A 24 -54.54 -1.07 16.97
CA ALA A 24 -54.19 -1.62 18.27
C ALA A 24 -54.89 -2.99 18.55
N ALA A 25 -54.20 -3.80 19.33
CA ALA A 25 -54.63 -4.73 20.36
C ALA A 25 -55.83 -5.68 20.15
N ALA A 26 -55.60 -6.95 20.45
CA ALA A 26 -56.46 -7.70 21.37
C ALA A 26 -55.77 -9.00 21.84
N LEU A 27 -55.61 -9.12 23.15
CA LEU A 27 -55.41 -10.38 23.87
C LEU A 27 -56.75 -11.19 23.82
N ALA A 28 -56.65 -12.50 23.58
CA ALA A 28 -57.68 -13.44 23.98
C ALA A 28 -57.03 -14.74 24.47
N LEU A 29 -57.19 -15.01 25.76
CA LEU A 29 -57.04 -16.31 26.41
C LEU A 29 -58.21 -17.23 25.97
N ALA A 30 -57.90 -18.46 25.57
CA ALA A 30 -58.85 -19.53 25.64
C ALA A 30 -58.15 -20.86 25.97
N ALA A 31 -58.70 -21.53 26.95
CA ALA A 31 -58.26 -22.76 27.58
C ALA A 31 -58.56 -24.03 26.78
N GLY A 32 -57.67 -25.00 26.89
CA GLY A 32 -57.96 -26.41 27.13
C GLY A 32 -58.56 -27.25 26.03
N SER A 33 -57.74 -28.15 25.47
CA SER A 33 -58.09 -29.54 25.31
C SER A 33 -56.83 -30.40 25.09
N VAL A 34 -56.62 -31.31 26.01
CA VAL A 34 -55.54 -32.31 25.99
C VAL A 34 -55.95 -33.44 25.03
N VAL A 35 -55.15 -33.71 24.02
CA VAL A 35 -55.11 -34.92 23.22
C VAL A 35 -53.80 -35.64 23.50
N PRO A 36 -53.81 -36.88 24.01
CA PRO A 36 -52.57 -37.62 24.27
C PRO A 36 -52.16 -38.38 23.02
N GLY A 37 -50.83 -38.20 22.67
CA GLY A 37 -50.22 -39.17 21.76
C GLY A 37 -49.47 -38.61 20.53
N VAL A 38 -48.69 -37.54 20.67
CA VAL A 38 -47.67 -37.23 19.67
C VAL A 38 -46.38 -36.96 20.44
N PRO A 39 -45.24 -37.63 20.13
CA PRO A 39 -43.98 -37.30 20.76
C PRO A 39 -43.55 -35.91 20.31
N LEU A 40 -43.32 -35.00 21.27
CA LEU A 40 -42.75 -33.69 21.07
C LEU A 40 -41.44 -33.84 20.27
N GLY A 41 -41.48 -33.36 19.04
CA GLY A 41 -40.35 -33.29 18.14
C GLY A 41 -39.21 -32.53 18.81
N ALA A 42 -38.02 -33.09 18.72
CA ALA A 42 -36.77 -32.49 19.13
C ALA A 42 -36.67 -31.06 18.60
N ALA A 43 -36.25 -30.15 19.47
CA ALA A 43 -35.77 -28.83 19.05
C ALA A 43 -34.81 -29.00 17.87
N PRO A 44 -34.79 -28.07 16.90
CA PRO A 44 -33.81 -28.16 15.85
C PRO A 44 -32.41 -28.13 16.52
N GLN A 45 -31.77 -29.30 16.57
CA GLN A 45 -30.35 -29.38 16.81
C GLN A 45 -29.72 -28.47 15.80
N GLN A 46 -29.15 -27.37 16.26
CA GLN A 46 -28.13 -26.69 15.48
C GLN A 46 -27.18 -27.79 15.02
N ALA A 47 -27.19 -28.04 13.72
CA ALA A 47 -26.19 -28.89 13.12
C ALA A 47 -24.84 -28.25 13.46
N GLN A 48 -24.21 -28.78 14.52
CA GLN A 48 -22.76 -28.69 14.61
C GLN A 48 -22.27 -29.27 13.31
N ALA A 49 -21.81 -28.38 12.43
CA ALA A 49 -21.04 -28.79 11.28
C ALA A 49 -19.97 -29.75 11.82
N ALA A 50 -20.08 -31.02 11.45
CA ALA A 50 -19.04 -31.98 11.73
C ALA A 50 -17.77 -31.33 11.23
N ASP A 51 -16.82 -31.20 12.13
CA ASP A 51 -15.44 -30.83 11.87
C ASP A 51 -14.90 -31.78 10.80
N SER A 52 -15.16 -31.44 9.52
CA SER A 52 -14.39 -31.97 8.41
C SER A 52 -13.06 -31.32 8.62
N GLY A 53 -12.00 -32.04 8.91
CA GLY A 53 -10.68 -31.56 9.30
C GLY A 53 -9.97 -30.60 8.34
N ASN A 54 -10.74 -29.78 7.66
CA ASN A 54 -10.33 -28.77 6.68
C ASN A 54 -9.92 -27.49 7.44
N LYS A 55 -8.66 -27.16 7.37
CA LYS A 55 -8.07 -26.00 8.05
C LYS A 55 -8.34 -24.74 7.22
N THR A 56 -9.37 -23.98 7.56
CA THR A 56 -9.75 -22.73 6.88
C THR A 56 -9.23 -21.51 7.63
N LEU A 57 -8.53 -20.63 6.93
CA LEU A 57 -8.13 -19.31 7.40
C LEU A 57 -9.15 -18.27 6.93
N THR A 58 -9.92 -17.72 7.83
CA THR A 58 -10.93 -16.71 7.49
C THR A 58 -10.42 -15.31 7.81
N VAL A 59 -10.33 -14.48 6.78
CA VAL A 59 -9.83 -13.10 6.84
C VAL A 59 -11.00 -12.13 6.68
N ALA A 60 -11.30 -11.34 7.70
CA ALA A 60 -12.29 -10.27 7.58
C ALA A 60 -11.67 -9.06 6.84
N VAL A 61 -12.38 -8.56 5.85
CA VAL A 61 -12.01 -7.37 5.07
C VAL A 61 -13.19 -6.39 5.04
N ALA A 62 -12.91 -5.09 5.11
CA ALA A 62 -13.91 -4.03 4.94
C ALA A 62 -13.75 -3.33 3.58
N GLN A 63 -13.27 -4.05 2.59
CA GLN A 63 -13.04 -3.58 1.23
C GLN A 63 -13.59 -4.60 0.23
N GLY A 64 -14.25 -4.12 -0.83
CA GLY A 64 -14.73 -4.97 -1.92
C GLY A 64 -13.65 -5.25 -2.99
N ILE A 65 -13.94 -6.24 -3.82
CA ILE A 65 -13.22 -6.55 -5.06
C ILE A 65 -13.68 -5.55 -6.16
N ASP A 66 -12.74 -4.98 -6.90
CA ASP A 66 -13.03 -4.26 -8.14
C ASP A 66 -13.00 -5.21 -9.36
N SER A 67 -12.03 -6.11 -9.42
CA SER A 67 -11.96 -7.18 -10.41
C SER A 67 -11.09 -8.33 -9.90
N LEU A 68 -11.34 -9.55 -10.37
CA LEU A 68 -10.48 -10.74 -10.20
C LEU A 68 -9.60 -10.99 -11.43
N SER A 69 -9.75 -10.14 -12.46
CA SER A 69 -8.83 -10.09 -13.61
C SER A 69 -7.57 -9.32 -13.22
N PRO A 70 -6.36 -9.88 -13.31
CA PRO A 70 -5.11 -9.18 -13.01
C PRO A 70 -4.83 -8.01 -13.96
N PHE A 71 -5.51 -7.93 -15.12
CA PHE A 71 -5.42 -6.80 -16.05
C PHE A 71 -6.24 -5.58 -15.60
N LEU A 72 -7.23 -5.77 -14.71
CA LEU A 72 -8.16 -4.72 -14.26
C LEU A 72 -8.04 -4.43 -12.76
N ALA A 73 -7.51 -5.36 -11.97
CA ALA A 73 -7.44 -5.29 -10.51
C ALA A 73 -6.54 -4.15 -10.03
N GLN A 74 -7.10 -3.18 -9.29
CA GLN A 74 -6.39 -2.02 -8.75
C GLN A 74 -6.53 -1.91 -7.22
N LYS A 75 -7.65 -2.37 -6.64
CA LYS A 75 -7.83 -2.34 -5.19
C LYS A 75 -6.91 -3.34 -4.49
N LEU A 76 -6.49 -3.01 -3.27
CA LEU A 76 -5.55 -3.82 -2.50
C LEU A 76 -6.04 -5.26 -2.28
N LEU A 77 -7.34 -5.48 -2.04
CA LEU A 77 -7.87 -6.83 -1.90
C LEU A 77 -7.75 -7.61 -3.21
N SER A 78 -8.10 -7.02 -4.34
CA SER A 78 -8.03 -7.65 -5.66
C SER A 78 -6.60 -8.02 -6.04
N THR A 79 -5.65 -7.10 -5.86
CA THR A 79 -4.22 -7.35 -6.12
C THR A 79 -3.64 -8.39 -5.16
N SER A 80 -4.06 -8.38 -3.88
CA SER A 80 -3.66 -9.41 -2.91
C SER A 80 -4.18 -10.81 -3.31
N VAL A 81 -5.41 -10.91 -3.79
CA VAL A 81 -5.97 -12.16 -4.33
C VAL A 81 -5.22 -12.61 -5.57
N SER A 82 -4.90 -11.69 -6.49
CA SER A 82 -4.10 -12.00 -7.70
C SER A 82 -2.73 -12.58 -7.35
N ARG A 83 -2.05 -12.07 -6.29
CA ARG A 83 -0.77 -12.60 -5.79
C ARG A 83 -0.87 -14.01 -5.20
N LEU A 84 -2.05 -14.43 -4.78
CA LEU A 84 -2.29 -15.80 -4.32
C LEU A 84 -2.58 -16.75 -5.47
N MET A 85 -3.16 -16.24 -6.57
CA MET A 85 -3.58 -17.02 -7.73
C MET A 85 -2.47 -17.24 -8.75
N TYR A 86 -1.63 -16.24 -8.95
CA TYR A 86 -0.62 -16.20 -10.02
C TYR A 86 0.78 -15.95 -9.46
N ASP A 87 1.78 -16.59 -10.06
CA ASP A 87 3.18 -16.27 -9.79
C ASP A 87 3.62 -15.08 -10.68
N PHE A 88 4.73 -14.47 -10.30
CA PHE A 88 5.37 -13.33 -10.96
C PHE A 88 6.71 -13.79 -11.53
N LEU A 89 7.33 -13.02 -12.42
CA LEU A 89 8.69 -13.34 -12.86
C LEU A 89 9.64 -13.41 -11.67
N THR A 90 9.58 -12.41 -10.80
CA THR A 90 10.29 -12.35 -9.54
C THR A 90 9.31 -12.09 -8.41
N ASN A 91 9.65 -12.48 -7.20
CA ASN A 91 8.92 -12.16 -5.98
C ASN A 91 9.79 -11.29 -5.08
N TYR A 92 9.22 -10.75 -4.02
CA TYR A 92 9.96 -10.05 -2.99
C TYR A 92 10.21 -10.97 -1.79
N ASP A 93 11.42 -10.93 -1.21
CA ASP A 93 11.74 -11.67 0.00
C ASP A 93 10.96 -11.13 1.21
N ALA A 94 10.48 -12.03 2.06
CA ALA A 94 9.73 -11.64 3.25
C ALA A 94 10.59 -10.86 4.26
N LYS A 95 11.89 -11.07 4.25
CA LYS A 95 12.80 -10.51 5.25
C LYS A 95 13.05 -9.02 5.05
N ASP A 96 13.32 -8.61 3.81
CA ASP A 96 13.83 -7.27 3.50
C ASP A 96 13.32 -6.67 2.18
N ASN A 97 12.38 -7.34 1.52
CA ASN A 97 11.77 -6.95 0.24
C ASN A 97 12.70 -6.97 -0.98
N HIS A 98 13.91 -7.55 -0.93
CA HIS A 98 14.71 -7.67 -2.14
C HIS A 98 14.09 -8.66 -3.15
N ALA A 99 14.43 -8.54 -4.43
CA ALA A 99 13.91 -9.41 -5.48
C ALA A 99 14.50 -10.83 -5.37
N ILE A 100 13.63 -11.83 -5.37
CA ILE A 100 13.98 -13.26 -5.32
C ILE A 100 13.30 -14.02 -6.47
N PRO A 101 13.74 -15.26 -6.78
CA PRO A 101 13.10 -16.08 -7.78
C PRO A 101 11.61 -16.30 -7.56
N GLY A 102 10.83 -16.07 -8.62
CA GLY A 102 9.45 -16.47 -8.81
C GLY A 102 9.38 -17.51 -9.95
N LEU A 103 8.63 -17.20 -11.01
CA LEU A 103 8.59 -17.99 -12.24
C LEU A 103 9.96 -17.99 -12.95
N ALA A 104 10.71 -16.88 -12.87
CA ALA A 104 12.10 -16.81 -13.30
C ALA A 104 13.05 -17.24 -12.16
N THR A 105 14.03 -18.09 -12.48
CA THR A 105 15.08 -18.52 -11.55
C THR A 105 16.33 -17.65 -11.62
N LYS A 106 16.52 -16.94 -12.74
CA LYS A 106 17.63 -16.03 -13.01
C LYS A 106 17.18 -14.94 -13.97
N TRP A 107 17.73 -13.75 -13.81
CA TRP A 107 17.54 -12.63 -14.73
C TRP A 107 18.82 -11.83 -14.84
N GLU A 108 19.13 -11.36 -16.03
CA GLU A 108 20.36 -10.62 -16.29
C GLU A 108 20.19 -9.62 -17.44
N PRO A 109 20.73 -8.40 -17.32
CA PRO A 109 20.78 -7.45 -18.42
C PRO A 109 21.94 -7.75 -19.37
N SER A 110 21.79 -7.35 -20.64
CA SER A 110 22.87 -7.26 -21.60
C SER A 110 23.90 -6.18 -21.20
N ALA A 111 25.07 -6.20 -21.86
CA ALA A 111 26.13 -5.22 -21.59
C ALA A 111 25.69 -3.75 -21.83
N ASP A 112 24.86 -3.51 -22.84
CA ASP A 112 24.28 -2.20 -23.16
C ASP A 112 23.06 -1.83 -22.31
N LYS A 113 22.62 -2.74 -21.40
CA LYS A 113 21.47 -2.56 -20.50
C LYS A 113 20.11 -2.42 -21.21
N LEU A 114 20.02 -2.73 -22.50
CA LEU A 114 18.80 -2.59 -23.29
C LEU A 114 18.07 -3.92 -23.51
N THR A 115 18.61 -5.05 -23.06
CA THR A 115 17.97 -6.36 -23.18
C THR A 115 18.06 -7.11 -21.86
N TRP A 116 16.94 -7.57 -21.35
CA TRP A 116 16.88 -8.45 -20.20
C TRP A 116 16.53 -9.87 -20.61
N THR A 117 17.28 -10.84 -20.08
CA THR A 117 17.02 -12.25 -20.27
C THR A 117 16.64 -12.90 -18.95
N TYR A 118 15.47 -13.57 -18.93
CA TYR A 118 14.97 -14.33 -17.78
C TYR A 118 15.02 -15.82 -18.10
N THR A 119 15.53 -16.62 -17.16
CA THR A 119 15.48 -18.08 -17.21
C THR A 119 14.27 -18.56 -16.47
N ILE A 120 13.30 -19.14 -17.15
CA ILE A 120 12.04 -19.62 -16.58
C ILE A 120 12.21 -21.05 -16.02
N ARG A 121 11.62 -21.31 -14.86
CA ARG A 121 11.65 -22.60 -14.17
C ARG A 121 10.85 -23.67 -14.91
N THR A 122 11.20 -24.94 -14.65
CA THR A 122 10.53 -26.09 -15.27
C THR A 122 9.69 -26.90 -14.29
N ASP A 123 9.61 -26.49 -13.04
CA ASP A 123 8.87 -27.15 -11.96
C ASP A 123 7.60 -26.41 -11.54
N SER A 124 7.21 -25.31 -12.23
CA SER A 124 5.94 -24.61 -12.02
C SER A 124 4.91 -25.07 -13.05
N LYS A 125 3.74 -25.49 -12.57
CA LYS A 125 2.60 -25.90 -13.40
C LYS A 125 1.38 -25.06 -13.08
N TRP A 126 0.56 -24.84 -14.09
CA TRP A 126 -0.81 -24.36 -13.91
C TRP A 126 -1.64 -25.42 -13.20
N SER A 127 -2.71 -25.00 -12.54
CA SER A 127 -3.58 -25.92 -11.76
C SER A 127 -4.35 -26.93 -12.61
N ASP A 128 -4.38 -26.76 -13.93
CA ASP A 128 -4.89 -27.72 -14.90
C ASP A 128 -3.83 -28.75 -15.36
N GLY A 129 -2.60 -28.68 -14.82
CA GLY A 129 -1.49 -29.59 -15.10
C GLY A 129 -0.57 -29.16 -16.25
N GLN A 130 -0.89 -28.11 -17.02
CA GLN A 130 -0.02 -27.61 -18.07
C GLN A 130 1.23 -26.92 -17.47
N GLN A 131 2.34 -26.96 -18.22
CA GLN A 131 3.59 -26.34 -17.79
C GLN A 131 3.50 -24.82 -17.95
N ALA A 132 3.86 -24.08 -16.91
CA ALA A 132 4.08 -22.63 -17.01
C ALA A 132 5.41 -22.36 -17.73
N THR A 133 5.41 -21.49 -18.73
CA THR A 133 6.54 -21.29 -19.63
C THR A 133 6.83 -19.80 -19.89
N ALA A 134 7.96 -19.55 -20.57
CA ALA A 134 8.30 -18.20 -21.06
C ALA A 134 7.27 -17.65 -22.06
N GLU A 135 6.51 -18.53 -22.75
CA GLU A 135 5.48 -18.10 -23.68
C GLU A 135 4.31 -17.45 -22.97
N ASP A 136 3.91 -17.94 -21.77
CA ASP A 136 2.87 -17.34 -20.95
C ASP A 136 3.28 -15.92 -20.52
N ALA A 137 4.52 -15.75 -20.08
CA ALA A 137 5.06 -14.45 -19.69
C ALA A 137 5.15 -13.49 -20.90
N ALA A 138 5.66 -13.95 -22.04
CA ALA A 138 5.74 -13.12 -23.24
C ALA A 138 4.36 -12.72 -23.74
N TRP A 139 3.40 -13.62 -23.72
CA TRP A 139 2.02 -13.35 -24.07
C TRP A 139 1.39 -12.30 -23.15
N THR A 140 1.58 -12.45 -21.83
CA THR A 140 1.06 -11.51 -20.81
C THR A 140 1.57 -10.09 -21.07
N PHE A 141 2.88 -9.90 -21.22
CA PHE A 141 3.45 -8.58 -21.46
C PHE A 141 3.05 -7.99 -22.82
N ASN A 142 3.07 -8.78 -23.90
CA ASN A 142 2.62 -8.32 -25.22
C ASN A 142 1.14 -7.92 -25.19
N LYS A 143 0.29 -8.66 -24.48
CA LYS A 143 -1.12 -8.30 -24.32
C LYS A 143 -1.27 -6.94 -23.63
N ILE A 144 -0.52 -6.66 -22.57
CA ILE A 144 -0.51 -5.36 -21.90
C ILE A 144 0.03 -4.24 -22.81
N MET A 145 1.02 -4.53 -23.67
CA MET A 145 1.58 -3.56 -24.62
C MET A 145 0.61 -3.22 -25.77
N ASP A 146 -0.19 -4.19 -26.23
CA ASP A 146 -0.96 -4.10 -27.47
C ASP A 146 -2.45 -3.81 -27.27
N ASP A 147 -2.97 -3.93 -26.04
CA ASP A 147 -4.39 -3.81 -25.71
C ASP A 147 -4.60 -2.81 -24.57
N GLU A 148 -5.25 -1.69 -24.88
CA GLU A 148 -5.47 -0.59 -23.91
C GLU A 148 -6.28 -1.03 -22.68
N ALA A 149 -7.26 -1.92 -22.85
CA ALA A 149 -8.06 -2.44 -21.75
C ALA A 149 -7.23 -3.39 -20.86
N ALA A 150 -6.37 -4.23 -21.46
CA ALA A 150 -5.45 -5.07 -20.72
C ALA A 150 -4.32 -4.28 -20.03
N ALA A 151 -4.03 -3.07 -20.49
CA ALA A 151 -3.04 -2.18 -19.88
C ALA A 151 -3.55 -1.45 -18.63
N GLN A 152 -4.84 -1.51 -18.31
CA GLN A 152 -5.47 -0.67 -17.29
C GLN A 152 -4.78 -0.75 -15.91
N ALA A 153 -4.46 -1.96 -15.44
CA ALA A 153 -3.81 -2.14 -14.13
C ALA A 153 -2.28 -2.06 -14.20
N ASN A 154 -1.66 -2.58 -15.28
CA ASN A 154 -0.21 -2.85 -15.33
C ASN A 154 0.51 -2.15 -16.49
N GLY A 155 -0.16 -1.29 -17.25
CA GLY A 155 0.42 -0.63 -18.42
C GLY A 155 1.68 0.18 -18.13
N SER A 156 1.78 0.78 -16.96
CA SER A 156 2.96 1.55 -16.53
C SER A 156 4.25 0.73 -16.53
N PHE A 157 4.18 -0.56 -16.19
CA PHE A 157 5.35 -1.46 -16.14
C PHE A 157 5.95 -1.75 -17.51
N VAL A 158 5.17 -1.65 -18.58
CA VAL A 158 5.60 -2.00 -19.94
C VAL A 158 5.88 -0.79 -20.84
N THR A 159 5.73 0.43 -20.35
CA THR A 159 5.88 1.67 -21.15
C THR A 159 7.25 1.78 -21.82
N ASN A 160 8.30 1.29 -21.15
CA ASN A 160 9.68 1.27 -21.66
C ASN A 160 10.00 0.01 -22.50
N PHE A 161 9.06 -0.94 -22.63
CA PHE A 161 9.30 -2.14 -23.43
C PHE A 161 9.24 -1.81 -24.92
N LYS A 162 10.21 -2.35 -25.67
CA LYS A 162 10.28 -2.27 -27.11
C LYS A 162 9.77 -3.56 -27.77
N LYS A 163 10.13 -4.71 -27.16
CA LYS A 163 9.78 -6.03 -27.67
C LYS A 163 9.90 -7.08 -26.57
N VAL A 164 8.97 -8.04 -26.56
CA VAL A 164 9.01 -9.20 -25.67
C VAL A 164 8.90 -10.47 -26.48
N THR A 165 9.80 -11.44 -26.25
CA THR A 165 9.83 -12.72 -26.97
C THR A 165 10.16 -13.88 -26.05
N ALA A 166 9.69 -15.08 -26.41
CA ALA A 166 10.03 -16.35 -25.78
C ALA A 166 10.71 -17.28 -26.81
N PRO A 167 12.05 -17.18 -26.98
CA PRO A 167 12.77 -18.02 -27.95
C PRO A 167 12.73 -19.53 -27.63
N SER A 168 12.46 -19.89 -26.37
CA SER A 168 12.22 -21.26 -25.93
C SER A 168 11.29 -21.26 -24.71
N PRO A 169 10.73 -22.41 -24.28
CA PRO A 169 9.86 -22.49 -23.10
C PRO A 169 10.51 -21.99 -21.80
N THR A 170 11.85 -21.99 -21.74
CA THR A 170 12.61 -21.59 -20.54
C THR A 170 13.33 -20.25 -20.69
N LYS A 171 13.17 -19.54 -21.80
CA LYS A 171 13.88 -18.27 -22.03
C LYS A 171 12.91 -17.16 -22.44
N LEU A 172 12.79 -16.13 -21.59
CA LEU A 172 12.09 -14.89 -21.91
C LEU A 172 13.13 -13.79 -22.18
N VAL A 173 12.89 -12.99 -23.21
CA VAL A 173 13.75 -11.85 -23.57
C VAL A 173 12.89 -10.60 -23.72
N ILE A 174 13.26 -9.54 -23.00
CA ILE A 174 12.60 -8.22 -23.04
C ILE A 174 13.62 -7.19 -23.52
N GLU A 175 13.35 -6.57 -24.67
CA GLU A 175 14.09 -5.44 -25.20
C GLU A 175 13.48 -4.13 -24.70
N LEU A 176 14.29 -3.19 -24.24
CA LEU A 176 13.90 -1.89 -23.71
C LEU A 176 14.24 -0.76 -24.69
N LYS A 177 13.53 0.37 -24.55
CA LYS A 177 13.84 1.63 -25.24
C LYS A 177 15.02 2.36 -24.58
N GLU A 178 15.08 2.32 -23.24
CA GLU A 178 16.11 2.94 -22.42
C GLU A 178 16.50 1.99 -21.25
N PRO A 179 17.72 2.11 -20.67
CA PRO A 179 18.12 1.30 -19.52
C PRO A 179 17.14 1.48 -18.34
N GLN A 180 16.81 0.36 -17.67
CA GLN A 180 15.86 0.34 -16.54
C GLN A 180 16.26 -0.73 -15.52
N ALA A 181 16.72 -0.31 -14.34
CA ALA A 181 17.15 -1.21 -13.26
C ALA A 181 15.96 -1.93 -12.58
N THR A 182 14.76 -1.32 -12.58
CA THR A 182 13.54 -1.87 -11.97
C THR A 182 13.06 -3.17 -12.60
N MET A 183 13.66 -3.56 -13.74
CA MET A 183 13.38 -4.84 -14.39
C MET A 183 13.71 -6.06 -13.52
N ALA A 184 14.52 -5.89 -12.48
CA ALA A 184 14.80 -6.97 -11.52
C ALA A 184 13.56 -7.40 -10.71
N ALA A 185 12.54 -6.55 -10.60
CA ALA A 185 11.34 -6.77 -9.80
C ALA A 185 10.08 -6.24 -10.50
N LEU A 186 9.71 -6.87 -11.62
CA LEU A 186 8.49 -6.56 -12.35
C LEU A 186 7.27 -7.11 -11.62
N ASP A 187 6.43 -6.22 -11.13
CA ASP A 187 5.25 -6.54 -10.31
C ASP A 187 4.00 -6.79 -11.18
N VAL A 188 4.11 -7.73 -12.13
CA VAL A 188 3.04 -8.10 -13.06
C VAL A 188 2.73 -9.59 -12.90
N PRO A 189 1.48 -9.98 -12.55
CA PRO A 189 1.07 -11.38 -12.49
C PRO A 189 1.14 -12.02 -13.87
N ILE A 190 1.76 -13.20 -13.98
CA ILE A 190 1.83 -13.95 -15.23
C ILE A 190 0.61 -14.86 -15.33
N VAL A 191 -0.11 -14.82 -16.44
CA VAL A 191 -1.34 -15.56 -16.65
C VAL A 191 -1.17 -16.69 -17.67
N PRO A 192 -1.98 -17.78 -17.61
CA PRO A 192 -1.91 -18.90 -18.56
C PRO A 192 -2.43 -18.50 -19.94
N LYS A 193 -1.54 -18.37 -20.91
CA LYS A 193 -1.89 -18.02 -22.31
C LYS A 193 -3.06 -18.82 -22.84
N HIS A 194 -3.05 -20.15 -22.67
CA HIS A 194 -4.05 -21.06 -23.22
C HIS A 194 -5.49 -20.84 -22.70
N MET A 195 -5.62 -20.16 -21.56
CA MET A 195 -6.92 -19.72 -21.02
C MET A 195 -7.27 -18.32 -21.50
N TRP A 196 -6.33 -17.38 -21.33
CA TRP A 196 -6.56 -15.96 -21.56
C TRP A 196 -6.57 -15.54 -23.04
N ASP A 197 -6.00 -16.35 -23.94
CA ASP A 197 -6.07 -16.12 -25.40
C ASP A 197 -7.50 -16.22 -25.96
N LYS A 198 -8.42 -16.79 -25.18
CA LYS A 198 -9.85 -16.93 -25.50
C LYS A 198 -10.69 -15.72 -25.09
N VAL A 199 -10.12 -14.80 -24.30
CA VAL A 199 -10.82 -13.60 -23.82
C VAL A 199 -10.97 -12.60 -24.96
N GLY A 200 -12.21 -12.31 -25.33
CA GLY A 200 -12.51 -11.41 -26.44
C GLY A 200 -12.49 -9.91 -26.06
N ASP A 201 -12.84 -9.57 -24.83
CA ASP A 201 -12.92 -8.17 -24.35
C ASP A 201 -12.33 -8.09 -22.93
N PHE A 202 -11.08 -7.63 -22.84
CA PHE A 202 -10.34 -7.53 -21.57
C PHE A 202 -10.94 -6.49 -20.63
N GLY A 203 -11.60 -5.45 -21.15
CA GLY A 203 -12.24 -4.42 -20.33
C GLY A 203 -13.51 -4.88 -19.62
N LYS A 204 -14.06 -6.04 -19.98
CA LYS A 204 -15.28 -6.60 -19.39
C LYS A 204 -15.07 -7.95 -18.69
N PHE A 205 -13.90 -8.57 -18.86
CA PHE A 205 -13.63 -9.89 -18.32
C PHE A 205 -13.11 -9.78 -16.89
N ASN A 206 -13.97 -10.03 -15.91
CA ASN A 206 -13.62 -9.96 -14.49
C ASN A 206 -13.01 -11.23 -13.91
N ASN A 207 -12.96 -12.33 -14.66
CA ASN A 207 -12.44 -13.63 -14.20
C ASN A 207 -13.20 -14.18 -12.98
N ASP A 208 -14.51 -13.99 -12.93
CA ASP A 208 -15.38 -14.24 -11.78
C ASP A 208 -16.56 -15.20 -12.08
N GLU A 209 -16.53 -15.92 -13.21
CA GLU A 209 -17.62 -16.83 -13.61
C GLU A 209 -17.21 -18.31 -13.65
N ASP A 210 -16.01 -18.62 -14.16
CA ASP A 210 -15.57 -20.01 -14.37
C ASP A 210 -14.62 -20.49 -13.25
N PHE A 211 -15.13 -21.24 -12.29
CA PHE A 211 -14.35 -21.80 -11.19
C PHE A 211 -14.10 -23.32 -11.34
N PRO A 212 -12.94 -23.84 -10.90
CA PRO A 212 -11.81 -23.12 -10.35
C PRO A 212 -11.02 -22.36 -11.43
N VAL A 213 -10.55 -21.15 -11.08
CA VAL A 213 -9.71 -20.37 -11.97
C VAL A 213 -8.33 -21.02 -12.11
N VAL A 214 -7.84 -21.16 -13.34
CA VAL A 214 -6.51 -21.72 -13.61
C VAL A 214 -5.43 -20.72 -13.19
N GLY A 215 -4.61 -21.12 -12.23
CA GLY A 215 -3.50 -20.34 -11.68
C GLY A 215 -2.31 -21.21 -11.28
N ASN A 216 -1.17 -20.62 -10.99
CA ASN A 216 0.06 -21.29 -10.56
C ASN A 216 0.62 -20.73 -9.23
N GLY A 217 -0.15 -19.90 -8.55
CA GLY A 217 0.19 -19.38 -7.23
C GLY A 217 -0.04 -20.40 -6.10
N PRO A 218 0.22 -20.02 -4.84
CA PRO A 218 0.04 -20.90 -3.68
C PRO A 218 -1.41 -21.28 -3.40
N PHE A 219 -2.37 -20.54 -3.92
CA PHE A 219 -3.79 -20.82 -3.77
C PHE A 219 -4.52 -20.69 -5.12
N ILE A 220 -5.60 -21.45 -5.28
CA ILE A 220 -6.45 -21.49 -6.45
C ILE A 220 -7.83 -20.94 -6.09
N LEU A 221 -8.30 -19.93 -6.82
CA LEU A 221 -9.63 -19.36 -6.64
C LEU A 221 -10.71 -20.37 -7.03
N THR A 222 -11.58 -20.70 -6.09
CA THR A 222 -12.61 -21.76 -6.26
C THR A 222 -14.03 -21.25 -6.16
N ASP A 223 -14.24 -20.07 -5.59
CA ASP A 223 -15.57 -19.50 -5.44
C ASP A 223 -15.47 -18.00 -5.11
N TYR A 224 -16.41 -17.22 -5.64
CA TYR A 224 -16.54 -15.79 -5.34
C TYR A 224 -18.00 -15.39 -5.31
N LYS A 225 -18.35 -14.58 -4.32
CA LYS A 225 -19.65 -13.96 -4.25
C LYS A 225 -19.51 -12.48 -3.92
N VAL A 226 -19.97 -11.64 -4.84
CA VAL A 226 -19.88 -10.19 -4.76
C VAL A 226 -20.31 -9.69 -3.39
N ASP A 227 -19.49 -8.83 -2.77
CA ASP A 227 -19.70 -8.22 -1.45
C ASP A 227 -19.91 -9.20 -0.28
N GLN A 228 -19.58 -10.47 -0.46
CA GLN A 228 -19.70 -11.49 0.58
C GLN A 228 -18.37 -12.18 0.87
N TYR A 229 -17.76 -12.83 -0.13
CA TYR A 229 -16.50 -13.54 0.08
C TYR A 229 -15.74 -13.84 -1.21
N VAL A 230 -14.45 -14.07 -1.05
CA VAL A 230 -13.56 -14.72 -2.03
C VAL A 230 -12.97 -15.96 -1.38
N LYS A 231 -13.05 -17.12 -2.03
CA LYS A 231 -12.60 -18.39 -1.50
C LYS A 231 -11.51 -19.00 -2.36
N LEU A 232 -10.38 -19.35 -1.73
CA LEU A 232 -9.24 -19.96 -2.40
C LEU A 232 -8.84 -21.25 -1.68
N LYS A 233 -8.59 -22.33 -2.44
CA LYS A 233 -8.01 -23.58 -1.94
C LYS A 233 -6.51 -23.59 -2.09
N ALA A 234 -5.82 -24.25 -1.15
CA ALA A 234 -4.39 -24.47 -1.22
C ALA A 234 -4.01 -25.22 -2.51
N ASN A 235 -3.04 -24.70 -3.24
CA ASN A 235 -2.39 -25.39 -4.33
C ASN A 235 -1.37 -26.37 -3.76
N LYS A 236 -1.70 -27.66 -3.77
CA LYS A 236 -0.84 -28.70 -3.20
C LYS A 236 0.43 -28.92 -4.05
N ASP A 237 0.40 -28.52 -5.32
CA ASP A 237 1.51 -28.66 -6.27
C ASP A 237 2.27 -27.34 -6.46
N PHE A 238 2.09 -26.37 -5.57
CA PHE A 238 2.84 -25.12 -5.64
C PHE A 238 4.35 -25.39 -5.50
N TRP A 239 5.14 -24.90 -6.44
CA TRP A 239 6.56 -25.21 -6.56
C TRP A 239 7.41 -24.88 -5.31
N ARG A 240 6.99 -23.89 -4.51
CA ARG A 240 7.67 -23.54 -3.24
C ARG A 240 7.18 -24.39 -2.05
N GLY A 241 6.25 -25.31 -2.29
CA GLY A 241 5.62 -26.16 -1.29
C GLY A 241 4.19 -25.72 -0.96
N ALA A 242 3.38 -26.68 -0.55
CA ALA A 242 1.96 -26.47 -0.25
C ALA A 242 1.76 -25.58 0.98
N PRO A 243 0.76 -24.67 0.97
CA PRO A 243 0.28 -23.99 2.17
C PRO A 243 -0.13 -24.96 3.28
N LYS A 244 -0.11 -24.50 4.53
CA LYS A 244 -0.51 -25.32 5.70
C LYS A 244 -1.99 -25.23 6.05
N PHE A 245 -2.66 -24.15 5.64
CA PHE A 245 -4.11 -24.06 5.61
C PHE A 245 -4.61 -24.66 4.30
N ASP A 246 -5.74 -25.37 4.34
CA ASP A 246 -6.34 -25.97 3.15
C ASP A 246 -7.12 -24.95 2.33
N GLU A 247 -7.58 -23.89 2.99
CA GLU A 247 -8.42 -22.86 2.39
C GLU A 247 -8.17 -21.49 3.04
N VAL A 248 -8.20 -20.42 2.22
CA VAL A 248 -8.26 -19.02 2.67
C VAL A 248 -9.57 -18.42 2.17
N VAL A 249 -10.32 -17.78 3.07
CA VAL A 249 -11.58 -17.10 2.75
C VAL A 249 -11.48 -15.64 3.18
N PHE A 250 -11.48 -14.73 2.21
CA PHE A 250 -11.67 -13.30 2.48
C PHE A 250 -13.15 -13.02 2.58
N LYS A 251 -13.63 -12.68 3.78
CA LYS A 251 -15.04 -12.43 4.07
C LYS A 251 -15.28 -10.93 4.21
N THR A 252 -16.17 -10.38 3.41
CA THR A 252 -16.48 -8.95 3.41
C THR A 252 -17.39 -8.59 4.58
N TYR A 253 -17.03 -7.54 5.29
CA TYR A 253 -17.81 -6.90 6.34
C TYR A 253 -18.15 -5.47 5.94
N LYS A 254 -19.31 -4.97 6.37
CA LYS A 254 -19.77 -3.62 6.02
C LYS A 254 -18.86 -2.50 6.56
N ASP A 255 -18.19 -2.76 7.69
CA ASP A 255 -17.28 -1.84 8.36
C ASP A 255 -16.29 -2.61 9.26
N GLN A 256 -15.28 -1.91 9.72
CA GLN A 256 -14.20 -2.46 10.55
C GLN A 256 -14.70 -2.87 11.95
N ASP A 257 -15.71 -2.21 12.52
CA ASP A 257 -16.26 -2.58 13.83
C ASP A 257 -16.94 -3.94 13.78
N ALA A 258 -17.66 -4.23 12.69
CA ALA A 258 -18.27 -5.54 12.47
C ALA A 258 -17.19 -6.64 12.32
N ALA A 259 -16.09 -6.34 11.61
CA ALA A 259 -14.96 -7.25 11.48
C ALA A 259 -14.28 -7.54 12.83
N VAL A 260 -14.04 -6.51 13.66
CA VAL A 260 -13.48 -6.64 15.01
C VAL A 260 -14.40 -7.45 15.92
N ALA A 261 -15.71 -7.23 15.83
CA ALA A 261 -16.69 -8.01 16.60
C ALA A 261 -16.67 -9.50 16.22
N ALA A 262 -16.56 -9.82 14.92
CA ALA A 262 -16.43 -11.18 14.41
C ALA A 262 -15.12 -11.85 14.88
N LEU A 263 -13.99 -11.11 14.91
CA LEU A 263 -12.73 -11.61 15.46
C LEU A 263 -12.87 -12.02 16.93
N ARG A 264 -13.49 -11.17 17.76
CA ARG A 264 -13.73 -11.47 19.18
C ARG A 264 -14.56 -12.73 19.40
N LYS A 265 -15.58 -12.94 18.57
CA LYS A 265 -16.43 -14.14 18.63
C LYS A 265 -15.75 -15.40 18.08
N GLY A 266 -14.61 -15.27 17.40
CA GLY A 266 -13.93 -16.38 16.73
C GLY A 266 -14.55 -16.79 15.39
N GLU A 267 -15.44 -15.97 14.83
CA GLU A 267 -16.05 -16.17 13.51
C GLU A 267 -15.07 -15.95 12.36
N VAL A 268 -13.99 -15.20 12.62
CA VAL A 268 -12.86 -14.97 11.70
C VAL A 268 -11.54 -15.12 12.43
N SER A 269 -10.52 -15.53 11.69
CA SER A 269 -9.16 -15.76 12.21
C SER A 269 -8.32 -14.50 12.23
N PHE A 270 -8.61 -13.55 11.34
CA PHE A 270 -7.81 -12.37 11.08
C PHE A 270 -8.70 -11.19 10.66
N VAL A 271 -8.34 -9.98 11.06
CA VAL A 271 -8.92 -8.72 10.57
C VAL A 271 -7.84 -7.96 9.80
N ALA A 272 -8.10 -7.73 8.51
CA ALA A 272 -7.20 -7.05 7.61
C ALA A 272 -7.02 -5.56 8.00
N GLY A 273 -5.80 -5.08 7.85
CA GLY A 273 -5.41 -3.71 8.15
C GLY A 273 -5.66 -2.70 7.00
N SER A 274 -6.70 -2.91 6.18
CA SER A 274 -7.07 -1.95 5.14
C SER A 274 -8.61 -1.74 5.12
N PRO A 275 -9.07 -0.61 5.68
CA PRO A 275 -8.31 0.38 6.44
C PRO A 275 -7.67 -0.22 7.69
N ALA A 276 -6.57 0.38 8.17
CA ALA A 276 -5.95 -0.04 9.42
C ALA A 276 -6.94 0.05 10.60
N LEU A 277 -6.76 -0.82 11.60
CA LEU A 277 -7.53 -0.68 12.83
C LEU A 277 -7.26 0.70 13.43
N THR A 278 -8.32 1.39 13.81
CA THR A 278 -8.18 2.65 14.53
C THR A 278 -7.48 2.41 15.89
N PRO A 279 -6.84 3.43 16.47
CA PRO A 279 -6.26 3.32 17.81
C PRO A 279 -7.24 2.80 18.87
N ALA A 280 -8.50 3.23 18.82
CA ALA A 280 -9.55 2.77 19.72
C ALA A 280 -9.86 1.27 19.54
N GLN A 281 -9.97 0.80 18.29
CA GLN A 281 -10.18 -0.62 17.97
C GLN A 281 -8.98 -1.46 18.42
N ALA A 282 -7.76 -1.05 18.08
CA ALA A 282 -6.52 -1.73 18.48
C ALA A 282 -6.40 -1.83 20.00
N ASN A 283 -6.59 -0.72 20.72
CA ASN A 283 -6.55 -0.69 22.17
C ASN A 283 -7.64 -1.53 22.81
N SER A 284 -8.83 -1.59 22.21
CA SER A 284 -9.93 -2.43 22.70
C SER A 284 -9.64 -3.93 22.62
N LEU A 285 -8.73 -4.34 21.73
CA LEU A 285 -8.31 -5.74 21.55
C LEU A 285 -7.11 -6.11 22.44
N LYS A 286 -6.37 -5.12 22.96
CA LYS A 286 -5.28 -5.36 23.92
C LYS A 286 -5.85 -5.94 25.20
N GLY A 287 -5.43 -7.14 25.57
CA GLY A 287 -5.92 -7.86 26.75
C GLY A 287 -6.84 -9.03 26.46
N ASP A 288 -7.36 -9.18 25.26
CA ASP A 288 -8.05 -10.39 24.81
C ASP A 288 -7.04 -11.54 24.68
N LYS A 289 -7.20 -12.58 25.52
CA LYS A 289 -6.19 -13.67 25.67
C LYS A 289 -5.82 -14.39 24.36
N ASN A 290 -6.78 -14.46 23.45
CA ASN A 290 -6.64 -15.19 22.19
C ASN A 290 -6.45 -14.27 20.98
N ILE A 291 -6.23 -12.98 21.20
CA ILE A 291 -6.05 -12.01 20.11
C ILE A 291 -4.67 -11.38 20.22
N LYS A 292 -3.95 -11.34 19.13
CA LYS A 292 -2.72 -10.58 18.97
C LYS A 292 -2.97 -9.43 18.01
N VAL A 293 -2.68 -8.21 18.46
CA VAL A 293 -2.59 -7.03 17.61
C VAL A 293 -1.18 -7.03 17.01
N ASN A 294 -1.11 -7.00 15.68
CA ASN A 294 0.11 -6.79 14.93
C ASN A 294 0.17 -5.33 14.50
N GLU A 295 1.26 -4.67 14.83
CA GLU A 295 1.52 -3.28 14.45
C GLU A 295 2.93 -3.19 13.91
N GLY A 296 3.06 -2.63 12.73
CA GLY A 296 4.34 -2.44 12.06
C GLY A 296 4.34 -1.21 11.17
N PRO A 297 5.52 -0.81 10.66
CA PRO A 297 5.64 0.32 9.74
C PRO A 297 4.72 0.13 8.53
N GLY A 298 3.85 1.12 8.30
CA GLY A 298 3.00 1.15 7.13
C GLY A 298 3.80 1.44 5.86
N ARG A 299 3.18 1.13 4.71
CA ARG A 299 3.77 1.43 3.40
C ARG A 299 3.37 2.81 2.86
N ARG A 300 2.48 3.51 3.57
CA ARG A 300 1.97 4.81 3.18
C ARG A 300 2.63 5.92 3.99
N PHE A 301 2.93 7.03 3.34
CA PHE A 301 3.24 8.27 4.02
C PHE A 301 2.00 9.18 4.07
N PHE A 302 1.98 10.09 5.03
CA PHE A 302 1.03 11.19 5.16
C PHE A 302 1.80 12.51 5.03
N ALA A 303 1.47 13.30 4.02
CA ALA A 303 2.27 14.45 3.61
C ALA A 303 1.42 15.66 3.22
N LEU A 304 2.10 16.79 2.99
CA LEU A 304 1.58 17.96 2.31
C LEU A 304 2.30 18.13 0.97
N ALA A 305 1.54 18.08 -0.11
CA ALA A 305 1.98 18.50 -1.43
C ALA A 305 1.78 20.01 -1.60
N VAL A 306 2.77 20.67 -2.21
CA VAL A 306 2.78 22.11 -2.46
C VAL A 306 2.64 22.38 -3.95
N ASN A 307 1.66 23.19 -4.33
CA ASN A 307 1.48 23.64 -5.70
C ASN A 307 2.24 24.97 -5.96
N PRO A 308 3.41 24.95 -6.61
CA PRO A 308 4.16 26.17 -6.94
C PRO A 308 3.58 26.91 -8.16
N GLY A 309 2.47 26.44 -8.68
CA GLY A 309 1.84 26.90 -9.92
C GLY A 309 1.83 25.80 -10.97
N ALA A 310 0.63 25.29 -11.25
CA ALA A 310 0.42 24.20 -12.19
C ALA A 310 0.92 24.53 -13.61
N GLN A 311 1.46 23.51 -14.29
CA GLN A 311 1.98 23.63 -15.65
C GLN A 311 1.83 22.32 -16.42
N THR A 312 1.76 22.43 -17.73
CA THR A 312 1.76 21.30 -18.65
C THR A 312 3.19 20.87 -19.04
N LYS A 313 3.34 19.74 -19.75
CA LYS A 313 4.66 19.26 -20.27
C LYS A 313 5.36 20.31 -21.14
N ASP A 314 4.62 21.13 -21.89
CA ASP A 314 5.15 22.23 -22.70
C ASP A 314 5.27 23.55 -21.92
N ARG A 315 5.25 23.47 -20.58
CA ARG A 315 5.48 24.59 -19.63
C ARG A 315 4.42 25.70 -19.69
N LYS A 316 3.26 25.46 -20.24
CA LYS A 316 2.16 26.40 -20.16
C LYS A 316 1.56 26.39 -18.76
N LYS A 317 1.55 27.55 -18.12
CA LYS A 317 0.99 27.74 -16.77
C LYS A 317 -0.53 27.73 -16.81
N PHE A 318 -1.14 27.16 -15.76
CA PHE A 318 -2.58 27.17 -15.51
C PHE A 318 -2.85 27.13 -13.99
N GLY A 319 -4.11 27.10 -13.60
CA GLY A 319 -4.49 27.14 -12.18
C GLY A 319 -4.26 28.50 -11.54
N ASP A 320 -4.35 28.54 -10.22
CA ASP A 320 -4.28 29.78 -9.43
C ASP A 320 -3.47 29.62 -8.12
N GLY A 321 -2.54 28.69 -8.08
CA GLY A 321 -1.65 28.47 -6.92
C GLY A 321 -0.94 29.73 -6.46
N ASN A 322 -0.73 29.85 -5.15
CA ASN A 322 -0.18 31.06 -4.54
C ASN A 322 1.32 31.22 -4.88
N LYS A 323 1.65 32.39 -5.47
CA LYS A 323 3.04 32.69 -5.88
C LYS A 323 4.03 32.75 -4.74
N ALA A 324 3.60 32.95 -3.49
CA ALA A 324 4.47 32.90 -2.32
C ALA A 324 5.18 31.54 -2.20
N LEU A 325 4.52 30.46 -2.65
CA LEU A 325 5.05 29.10 -2.61
C LEU A 325 6.14 28.82 -3.65
N LEU A 326 6.46 29.77 -4.52
CA LEU A 326 7.66 29.73 -5.37
C LEU A 326 8.95 29.97 -4.55
N ASP A 327 8.84 30.70 -3.43
CA ASP A 327 9.98 30.93 -2.54
C ASP A 327 10.20 29.74 -1.61
N GLN A 328 11.39 29.13 -1.69
CA GLN A 328 11.78 28.00 -0.83
C GLN A 328 11.72 28.35 0.66
N LYS A 329 12.05 29.59 1.04
CA LYS A 329 12.00 30.01 2.45
C LYS A 329 10.57 29.98 2.99
N VAL A 330 9.58 30.36 2.18
CA VAL A 330 8.18 30.27 2.56
C VAL A 330 7.77 28.81 2.78
N ARG A 331 8.12 27.92 1.84
CA ARG A 331 7.83 26.49 1.98
C ARG A 331 8.47 25.90 3.23
N GLN A 332 9.76 26.15 3.45
CA GLN A 332 10.49 25.69 4.62
C GLN A 332 9.93 26.26 5.94
N ALA A 333 9.50 27.53 5.94
CA ALA A 333 8.89 28.16 7.11
C ALA A 333 7.57 27.44 7.51
N LEU A 334 6.73 27.14 6.52
CA LEU A 334 5.50 26.38 6.78
C LEU A 334 5.79 25.02 7.41
N PHE A 335 6.84 24.33 6.98
CA PHE A 335 7.18 23.00 7.51
C PHE A 335 7.86 23.03 8.87
N LEU A 336 8.72 24.03 9.14
CA LEU A 336 9.33 24.25 10.45
C LEU A 336 8.29 24.55 11.54
N SER A 337 7.12 25.03 11.17
CA SER A 337 6.02 25.34 12.08
C SER A 337 5.04 24.19 12.33
N ILE A 338 5.31 22.99 11.79
CA ILE A 338 4.49 21.80 12.01
C ILE A 338 5.06 20.98 13.18
N ASP A 339 4.37 20.94 14.31
CA ASP A 339 4.71 20.04 15.42
C ASP A 339 4.25 18.61 15.09
N ARG A 340 5.14 17.86 14.40
CA ARG A 340 4.88 16.47 13.99
C ARG A 340 4.64 15.57 15.18
N LYS A 341 5.33 15.83 16.30
CA LYS A 341 5.14 15.05 17.54
C LYS A 341 3.71 15.18 18.05
N THR A 342 3.18 16.41 18.11
CA THR A 342 1.79 16.63 18.50
C THR A 342 0.81 15.94 17.54
N ILE A 343 1.05 15.94 16.23
CA ILE A 343 0.22 15.21 15.27
C ILE A 343 0.25 13.71 15.56
N ILE A 344 1.43 13.11 15.75
CA ILE A 344 1.57 11.69 16.10
C ILE A 344 0.82 11.35 17.38
N ASP A 345 1.03 12.14 18.44
CA ASP A 345 0.45 11.86 19.76
C ASP A 345 -1.07 12.08 19.79
N LYS A 346 -1.59 13.10 19.09
CA LYS A 346 -2.99 13.53 19.22
C LYS A 346 -3.89 13.06 18.07
N VAL A 347 -3.38 13.02 16.84
CA VAL A 347 -4.16 12.58 15.68
C VAL A 347 -3.98 11.07 15.49
N PHE A 348 -2.75 10.60 15.41
CA PHE A 348 -2.45 9.17 15.22
C PHE A 348 -2.39 8.38 16.53
N GLN A 349 -2.50 9.03 17.71
CA GLN A 349 -2.53 8.41 19.06
C GLN A 349 -1.35 7.46 19.29
N GLY A 350 -0.16 7.79 18.76
CA GLY A 350 1.05 6.99 18.85
C GLY A 350 1.18 5.89 17.79
N HIS A 351 0.20 5.72 16.88
CA HIS A 351 0.22 4.71 15.81
C HIS A 351 0.79 5.27 14.50
N ALA A 352 1.85 6.05 14.58
CA ALA A 352 2.62 6.57 13.45
C ALA A 352 4.05 6.85 13.87
N VAL A 353 4.95 6.91 12.88
CA VAL A 353 6.34 7.36 13.05
C VAL A 353 6.49 8.74 12.43
N GLU A 354 7.37 9.59 12.98
CA GLU A 354 7.64 10.92 12.45
C GLU A 354 8.17 10.86 11.00
N GLY A 355 7.59 11.69 10.14
CA GLY A 355 7.98 11.79 8.74
C GLY A 355 9.33 12.46 8.56
N LYS A 356 10.14 11.91 7.65
CA LYS A 356 11.47 12.39 7.29
C LYS A 356 11.64 12.38 5.77
N GLY A 357 12.19 11.29 5.22
CA GLY A 357 12.29 11.10 3.78
C GLY A 357 10.94 10.81 3.11
N TYR A 358 10.96 10.71 1.81
CA TYR A 358 9.76 10.43 1.00
C TYR A 358 9.39 8.95 1.00
N ILE A 359 10.35 8.06 1.27
CA ILE A 359 10.14 6.61 1.32
C ILE A 359 10.01 6.16 2.78
N PRO A 360 8.91 5.46 3.15
CA PRO A 360 8.70 4.99 4.50
C PRO A 360 9.80 4.05 5.01
N PRO A 361 10.10 4.04 6.33
CA PRO A 361 11.13 3.18 6.93
C PRO A 361 10.83 1.67 6.83
N ARG A 362 9.64 1.30 6.38
CA ARG A 362 9.30 -0.07 5.97
C ARG A 362 10.25 -0.62 4.88
N PHE A 363 10.84 0.26 4.08
CA PHE A 363 11.77 -0.07 3.00
C PHE A 363 13.18 0.43 3.38
N PRO A 364 13.89 -0.29 4.26
CA PRO A 364 15.14 0.19 4.86
C PRO A 364 16.27 0.42 3.84
N GLU A 365 16.22 -0.27 2.69
CA GLU A 365 17.18 -0.10 1.59
C GLU A 365 17.17 1.34 1.05
N TYR A 366 15.99 1.96 1.01
CA TYR A 366 15.79 3.32 0.48
C TYR A 366 15.44 4.34 1.57
N ALA A 367 15.37 3.93 2.83
CA ALA A 367 15.10 4.85 3.93
C ALA A 367 16.19 5.92 4.01
N TRP A 368 15.78 7.17 4.11
CA TRP A 368 16.69 8.31 4.15
C TRP A 368 16.44 9.16 5.40
N GLU A 369 17.51 9.69 5.97
CA GLU A 369 17.49 10.57 7.13
C GLU A 369 18.13 11.91 6.77
N PRO A 370 17.51 13.06 7.11
CA PRO A 370 18.14 14.36 6.91
C PRO A 370 19.39 14.48 7.80
N SER A 371 20.45 15.09 7.25
CA SER A 371 21.60 15.47 8.05
C SER A 371 21.23 16.51 9.11
N ALA A 372 22.05 16.69 10.14
CA ALA A 372 21.78 17.67 11.20
C ALA A 372 21.60 19.11 10.65
N SER A 373 22.27 19.45 9.55
CA SER A 373 22.14 20.76 8.90
C SER A 373 20.86 20.92 8.06
N GLN A 374 20.28 19.80 7.60
CA GLN A 374 19.07 19.79 6.78
C GLN A 374 17.80 19.66 7.63
N THR A 375 17.91 19.22 8.88
CA THR A 375 16.74 18.89 9.71
C THR A 375 15.77 20.08 9.82
N LEU A 376 14.53 19.87 9.35
CA LEU A 376 13.39 20.77 9.52
C LEU A 376 12.62 20.38 10.81
N ALA A 377 13.31 20.38 11.94
CA ALA A 377 12.66 20.18 13.23
C ALA A 377 11.72 21.35 13.55
N TYR A 378 10.70 21.10 14.36
CA TYR A 378 9.75 22.13 14.78
C TYR A 378 10.47 23.33 15.43
N ASP A 379 10.44 24.47 14.77
CA ASP A 379 11.05 25.74 15.19
C ASP A 379 10.22 26.92 14.62
N PRO A 380 9.14 27.31 15.30
CA PRO A 380 8.28 28.40 14.84
C PRO A 380 9.00 29.77 14.82
N ASP A 381 10.01 29.98 15.67
CA ASP A 381 10.80 31.21 15.65
C ASP A 381 11.66 31.31 14.38
N LYS A 382 12.31 30.20 13.97
CA LYS A 382 13.02 30.13 12.70
C LYS A 382 12.07 30.28 11.52
N ALA A 383 10.88 29.68 11.60
CA ALA A 383 9.85 29.85 10.57
C ALA A 383 9.47 31.34 10.39
N GLY A 384 9.26 32.06 11.49
CA GLY A 384 9.00 33.50 11.46
C GLY A 384 10.12 34.28 10.78
N ARG A 385 11.38 34.01 11.13
CA ARG A 385 12.55 34.65 10.49
C ARG A 385 12.64 34.38 8.99
N LEU A 386 12.38 33.15 8.56
CA LEU A 386 12.38 32.82 7.12
C LEU A 386 11.28 33.55 6.34
N LEU A 387 10.10 33.76 6.95
CA LEU A 387 9.04 34.56 6.33
C LEU A 387 9.44 36.04 6.23
N ASP A 388 10.10 36.60 7.25
CA ASP A 388 10.64 37.97 7.19
C ASP A 388 11.71 38.09 6.08
N GLU A 389 12.62 37.14 5.97
CA GLU A 389 13.64 37.09 4.92
C GLU A 389 13.04 36.92 3.52
N ALA A 390 11.92 36.21 3.38
CA ALA A 390 11.16 36.08 2.13
C ALA A 390 10.37 37.38 1.79
N GLY A 391 10.34 38.35 2.72
CA GLY A 391 9.68 39.64 2.53
C GLY A 391 8.22 39.66 2.93
N TYR A 392 7.79 38.72 3.79
CA TYR A 392 6.47 38.70 4.42
C TYR A 392 6.58 39.17 5.87
N GLU A 393 6.56 40.49 6.06
CA GLU A 393 6.67 41.11 7.38
C GLU A 393 5.39 40.97 8.20
N LEU A 394 5.50 40.76 9.50
CA LEU A 394 4.36 40.72 10.41
C LEU A 394 3.84 42.14 10.64
N LYS A 395 2.58 42.43 10.21
CA LYS A 395 1.87 43.70 10.41
C LYS A 395 0.60 43.45 11.19
N GLY A 396 0.64 43.76 12.48
CA GLY A 396 -0.41 43.36 13.42
C GLY A 396 -0.36 41.84 13.61
N ASP A 397 -1.44 41.16 13.28
CA ASP A 397 -1.62 39.72 13.37
C ASP A 397 -1.44 38.98 12.02
N LYS A 398 -0.99 39.69 10.96
CA LYS A 398 -0.88 39.13 9.61
C LYS A 398 0.49 39.34 9.00
N ARG A 399 0.96 38.32 8.29
CA ARG A 399 2.10 38.40 7.38
C ARG A 399 1.68 39.07 6.07
N VAL A 400 2.38 40.13 5.68
CA VAL A 400 2.06 40.90 4.51
C VAL A 400 3.27 40.98 3.58
N GLY A 401 3.07 40.64 2.31
CA GLY A 401 4.09 40.71 1.28
C GLY A 401 4.41 42.14 0.85
N LYS A 402 5.47 42.29 0.05
CA LYS A 402 5.88 43.59 -0.52
C LYS A 402 4.81 44.26 -1.37
N ASP A 403 3.86 43.49 -1.91
CA ASP A 403 2.71 43.97 -2.66
C ASP A 403 1.54 44.46 -1.77
N GLY A 404 1.73 44.43 -0.46
CA GLY A 404 0.72 44.84 0.52
C GLY A 404 -0.38 43.81 0.79
N LYS A 405 -0.29 42.59 0.20
CA LYS A 405 -1.29 41.54 0.39
C LYS A 405 -0.91 40.61 1.54
N PRO A 406 -1.91 40.14 2.30
CA PRO A 406 -1.64 39.13 3.32
C PRO A 406 -1.23 37.80 2.68
N LEU A 407 -0.45 37.01 3.43
CA LEU A 407 -0.10 35.65 3.09
C LEU A 407 -1.24 34.73 3.53
N ASP A 408 -2.24 34.59 2.68
CA ASP A 408 -3.37 33.69 2.87
C ASP A 408 -3.24 32.51 1.90
N LEU A 409 -3.30 31.29 2.43
CA LEU A 409 -3.15 30.03 1.71
C LEU A 409 -4.43 29.20 1.76
N ARG A 410 -4.56 28.26 0.81
CA ARG A 410 -5.65 27.27 0.76
C ARG A 410 -5.05 25.87 0.84
N ILE A 411 -5.74 24.98 1.58
CA ILE A 411 -5.39 23.57 1.63
C ILE A 411 -6.58 22.70 1.23
N LEU A 412 -6.36 21.76 0.31
CA LEU A 412 -7.30 20.69 -0.01
C LEU A 412 -7.21 19.57 1.04
N CYS A 413 -8.37 19.06 1.44
CA CYS A 413 -8.57 18.06 2.47
C CYS A 413 -9.65 17.09 2.00
N HIS A 414 -9.48 15.80 2.27
CA HIS A 414 -10.49 14.78 1.99
C HIS A 414 -11.60 14.84 3.06
N ALA A 415 -12.84 15.09 2.64
CA ALA A 415 -13.97 15.18 3.57
C ALA A 415 -14.24 13.86 4.31
N THR A 416 -13.81 12.74 3.76
CA THR A 416 -13.97 11.40 4.34
C THR A 416 -12.81 10.98 5.24
N ASP A 417 -11.66 11.70 5.23
CA ASP A 417 -10.51 11.39 6.07
C ASP A 417 -10.54 12.21 7.37
N PRO A 418 -10.70 11.59 8.55
CA PRO A 418 -10.67 12.29 9.82
C PRO A 418 -9.29 12.84 10.18
N ASN A 419 -8.19 12.23 9.68
CA ASN A 419 -6.83 12.69 9.96
C ASN A 419 -6.54 14.00 9.24
N ASP A 420 -6.94 14.13 7.97
CA ASP A 420 -6.83 15.37 7.20
C ASP A 420 -7.48 16.52 7.97
N LYS A 421 -8.73 16.32 8.42
CA LYS A 421 -9.49 17.36 9.16
C LYS A 421 -8.84 17.71 10.48
N ALA A 422 -8.34 16.72 11.20
CA ALA A 422 -7.69 16.93 12.49
C ALA A 422 -6.37 17.69 12.32
N VAL A 423 -5.55 17.28 11.35
CA VAL A 423 -4.27 17.96 11.06
C VAL A 423 -4.50 19.37 10.54
N ALA A 424 -5.46 19.57 9.62
CA ALA A 424 -5.81 20.91 9.10
C ALA A 424 -6.17 21.90 10.21
N LYS A 425 -6.82 21.44 11.29
CA LYS A 425 -7.12 22.27 12.45
C LYS A 425 -5.85 22.75 13.16
N TYR A 426 -4.87 21.85 13.38
CA TYR A 426 -3.58 22.23 13.95
C TYR A 426 -2.80 23.17 13.04
N LEU A 427 -2.75 22.91 11.73
CA LEU A 427 -2.08 23.79 10.77
C LEU A 427 -2.68 25.19 10.78
N LYS A 428 -4.01 25.29 10.83
CA LYS A 428 -4.71 26.59 10.89
C LYS A 428 -4.37 27.38 12.15
N GLU A 429 -4.21 26.72 13.28
CA GLU A 429 -3.79 27.33 14.55
C GLU A 429 -2.33 27.79 14.47
N TRP A 430 -1.39 26.88 14.18
CA TRP A 430 0.04 27.18 14.18
C TRP A 430 0.45 28.21 13.12
N TRP A 431 -0.15 28.13 11.92
CA TRP A 431 0.14 29.13 10.88
C TRP A 431 -0.54 30.47 11.16
N GLY A 432 -1.70 30.44 11.83
CA GLY A 432 -2.33 31.65 12.36
C GLY A 432 -1.46 32.39 13.37
N ASP A 433 -0.79 31.65 14.28
CA ASP A 433 0.16 32.21 15.25
C ASP A 433 1.38 32.86 14.56
N LEU A 434 1.77 32.36 13.38
CA LEU A 434 2.80 32.97 12.54
C LEU A 434 2.28 34.15 11.72
N GLY A 435 0.98 34.44 11.72
CA GLY A 435 0.34 35.47 10.90
C GLY A 435 0.02 35.02 9.47
N VAL A 436 0.07 33.72 9.18
CA VAL A 436 -0.31 33.14 7.88
C VAL A 436 -1.75 32.66 7.92
N GLY A 437 -2.58 33.17 7.02
CA GLY A 437 -3.97 32.73 6.91
C GLY A 437 -4.09 31.37 6.23
N LEU A 438 -5.01 30.51 6.73
CA LEU A 438 -5.29 29.22 6.11
C LEU A 438 -6.79 29.00 5.91
N LYS A 439 -7.19 28.84 4.66
CA LYS A 439 -8.52 28.37 4.28
C LYS A 439 -8.43 26.86 4.05
N VAL A 440 -9.28 26.09 4.74
CA VAL A 440 -9.36 24.64 4.63
C VAL A 440 -10.58 24.28 3.78
N ASP A 441 -10.35 23.61 2.66
CA ASP A 441 -11.38 23.18 1.71
C ASP A 441 -11.44 21.64 1.71
N CYS A 442 -12.30 21.04 2.56
CA CYS A 442 -12.49 19.59 2.63
C CYS A 442 -13.62 19.17 1.68
N LEU A 443 -13.28 18.38 0.67
CA LEU A 443 -14.16 17.95 -0.42
C LEU A 443 -14.31 16.43 -0.42
N ASP A 444 -15.45 15.93 -0.87
CA ASP A 444 -15.68 14.49 -1.10
C ASP A 444 -14.83 13.97 -2.27
N ASP A 445 -14.58 14.83 -3.27
CA ASP A 445 -13.67 14.59 -4.39
C ASP A 445 -12.73 15.79 -4.57
N VAL A 446 -11.46 15.59 -4.27
CA VAL A 446 -10.40 16.60 -4.44
C VAL A 446 -9.82 16.61 -5.85
N SER A 447 -10.13 15.62 -6.69
CA SER A 447 -9.51 15.42 -8.01
C SER A 447 -9.74 16.61 -8.94
N VAL A 448 -10.93 17.20 -8.92
CA VAL A 448 -11.28 18.32 -9.81
C VAL A 448 -10.42 19.56 -9.55
N PRO A 449 -10.36 20.15 -8.34
CA PRO A 449 -9.48 21.27 -8.06
C PRO A 449 -7.99 20.88 -8.14
N TRP A 450 -7.64 19.63 -7.82
CA TRP A 450 -6.27 19.12 -7.95
C TRP A 450 -5.78 19.21 -9.39
N PHE A 451 -6.46 18.55 -10.33
CA PHE A 451 -6.05 18.57 -11.74
C PHE A 451 -6.23 19.94 -12.39
N ALA A 452 -7.08 20.80 -11.83
CA ALA A 452 -7.19 22.19 -12.27
C ALA A 452 -6.06 23.09 -11.76
N GLY A 453 -5.24 22.63 -10.80
CA GLY A 453 -4.22 23.44 -10.14
C GLY A 453 -4.81 24.58 -9.29
N GLU A 454 -6.06 24.41 -8.82
CA GLU A 454 -6.83 25.42 -8.07
C GLU A 454 -6.70 25.21 -6.56
N TYR A 455 -5.46 25.08 -6.07
CA TYR A 455 -5.10 24.92 -4.66
C TYR A 455 -3.68 25.45 -4.42
N ASP A 456 -3.31 25.63 -3.15
CA ASP A 456 -1.98 26.05 -2.73
C ASP A 456 -1.23 24.87 -2.09
N LEU A 457 -1.90 24.15 -1.18
CA LEU A 457 -1.42 22.92 -0.56
C LEU A 457 -2.53 21.86 -0.63
N ALA A 458 -2.13 20.60 -0.52
CA ALA A 458 -3.07 19.48 -0.41
C ALA A 458 -2.53 18.40 0.53
N PHE A 459 -3.42 17.77 1.29
CA PHE A 459 -3.05 16.51 1.95
C PHE A 459 -2.85 15.43 0.90
N ASP A 460 -1.74 14.73 1.04
CA ASP A 460 -1.31 13.71 0.11
C ASP A 460 -0.72 12.49 0.81
N GLY A 461 -0.65 11.39 0.11
CA GLY A 461 0.01 10.18 0.58
C GLY A 461 -0.16 9.01 -0.35
N TRP A 462 0.96 8.40 -0.70
CA TRP A 462 1.02 7.20 -1.54
C TRP A 462 1.43 5.97 -0.75
N SER A 463 0.95 4.82 -1.20
CA SER A 463 1.52 3.53 -0.80
C SER A 463 2.75 3.26 -1.64
N VAL A 464 3.90 3.19 -1.00
CA VAL A 464 5.18 2.92 -1.66
C VAL A 464 5.34 1.41 -1.90
N ASN A 465 5.83 1.03 -3.06
CA ASN A 465 6.21 -0.35 -3.38
C ASN A 465 7.65 -0.63 -2.93
N PRO A 466 8.07 -1.90 -2.84
CA PRO A 466 9.47 -2.24 -2.55
C PRO A 466 10.45 -1.56 -3.50
N ASP A 467 10.12 -1.41 -4.77
CA ASP A 467 10.82 -0.49 -5.67
C ASP A 467 10.11 0.88 -5.68
N PRO A 468 10.79 1.97 -5.28
CA PRO A 468 10.18 3.29 -5.13
C PRO A 468 10.02 4.06 -6.44
N ASP A 469 10.31 3.49 -7.58
CA ASP A 469 10.36 4.17 -8.88
C ASP A 469 9.11 4.99 -9.19
N PHE A 470 7.92 4.39 -8.94
CA PHE A 470 6.65 5.08 -9.20
C PHE A 470 6.53 6.38 -8.41
N VAL A 471 6.72 6.34 -7.08
CA VAL A 471 6.54 7.54 -6.23
C VAL A 471 7.64 8.58 -6.45
N LEU A 472 8.79 8.19 -6.93
CA LEU A 472 9.84 9.12 -7.35
C LEU A 472 9.54 9.73 -8.73
N GLY A 473 8.94 8.96 -9.62
CA GLY A 473 8.60 9.37 -10.99
C GLY A 473 7.55 10.47 -11.06
N ILE A 474 6.61 10.54 -10.10
CA ILE A 474 5.50 11.50 -10.10
C ILE A 474 5.96 12.96 -9.92
N HIS A 475 7.19 13.21 -9.47
CA HIS A 475 7.81 14.53 -9.33
C HIS A 475 8.66 14.94 -10.54
N THR A 476 8.66 14.15 -11.61
CA THR A 476 9.42 14.46 -12.83
C THR A 476 8.64 15.33 -13.80
N CYS A 477 9.35 15.99 -14.70
CA CYS A 477 8.73 16.69 -15.82
C CYS A 477 7.87 15.78 -16.70
N ALA A 478 8.20 14.50 -16.77
CA ALA A 478 7.45 13.50 -17.53
C ALA A 478 6.08 13.20 -16.92
N ALA A 479 5.88 13.44 -15.63
CA ALA A 479 4.61 13.23 -14.93
C ALA A 479 3.59 14.37 -15.17
N LEU A 480 4.03 15.53 -15.66
CA LEU A 480 3.14 16.67 -15.92
C LEU A 480 2.04 16.35 -16.93
N PRO A 481 0.86 16.99 -16.83
CA PRO A 481 -0.22 16.80 -17.80
C PRO A 481 0.15 17.31 -19.19
N VAL A 482 -0.36 16.66 -20.24
CA VAL A 482 -0.19 17.11 -21.63
C VAL A 482 -1.03 18.37 -21.88
N LYS A 483 -2.22 18.44 -21.28
CA LYS A 483 -3.14 19.59 -21.40
C LYS A 483 -3.54 20.05 -20.00
N ALA A 484 -3.77 21.35 -19.86
CA ALA A 484 -4.30 21.93 -18.62
C ALA A 484 -5.59 21.22 -18.18
N LYS A 485 -5.73 21.00 -16.88
CA LYS A 485 -6.88 20.33 -16.24
C LYS A 485 -7.08 18.86 -16.62
N GLN A 486 -6.07 18.24 -17.25
CA GLN A 486 -6.06 16.82 -17.54
C GLN A 486 -5.49 16.05 -16.33
N SER A 487 -6.08 14.90 -16.04
CA SER A 487 -5.52 13.95 -15.05
C SER A 487 -4.08 13.58 -15.43
N ALA A 488 -3.19 13.60 -14.46
CA ALA A 488 -1.78 13.25 -14.60
C ALA A 488 -1.26 12.71 -13.27
N ALA A 489 -0.16 11.97 -13.31
CA ALA A 489 0.43 11.36 -12.13
C ALA A 489 1.38 12.33 -11.39
N THR A 490 1.05 13.63 -11.30
CA THR A 490 1.86 14.60 -10.58
C THR A 490 1.09 15.15 -9.38
N ASP A 491 1.78 15.28 -8.24
CA ASP A 491 1.18 15.78 -7.00
C ASP A 491 1.46 17.28 -6.78
N ASP A 492 2.50 17.83 -7.39
CA ASP A 492 3.03 19.16 -7.09
C ASP A 492 3.35 20.01 -8.33
N PHE A 493 3.12 19.49 -9.52
CA PHE A 493 3.41 20.15 -10.81
C PHE A 493 4.84 20.67 -10.97
N ILE A 494 5.80 20.17 -10.19
CA ILE A 494 7.20 20.55 -10.33
C ILE A 494 7.79 19.99 -11.62
N CYS A 495 8.86 20.60 -12.07
CA CYS A 495 9.67 20.12 -13.17
C CYS A 495 11.04 20.77 -13.06
N ASP A 496 11.99 20.04 -12.54
CA ASP A 496 13.34 20.47 -12.24
C ASP A 496 14.36 19.57 -12.91
N GLU A 497 15.35 20.16 -13.59
CA GLU A 497 16.35 19.42 -14.36
C GLU A 497 17.29 18.62 -13.46
N THR A 498 17.55 19.08 -12.23
CA THR A 498 18.38 18.35 -11.27
C THR A 498 17.68 17.08 -10.81
N TYR A 499 16.40 17.21 -10.45
CA TYR A 499 15.59 16.06 -10.03
C TYR A 499 15.41 15.06 -11.16
N ASP A 500 15.05 15.51 -12.36
CA ASP A 500 14.95 14.66 -13.57
C ASP A 500 16.26 13.95 -13.88
N GLY A 501 17.40 14.64 -13.70
CA GLY A 501 18.71 14.07 -13.87
C GLY A 501 19.02 12.95 -12.88
N LEU A 502 18.63 13.12 -11.61
CA LEU A 502 18.75 12.09 -10.58
C LEU A 502 17.83 10.91 -10.87
N TYR A 503 16.57 11.17 -11.27
CA TYR A 503 15.62 10.14 -11.63
C TYR A 503 16.12 9.24 -12.77
N LYS A 504 16.67 9.83 -13.86
CA LYS A 504 17.28 9.08 -14.96
C LYS A 504 18.49 8.28 -14.51
N LYS A 505 19.31 8.84 -13.61
CA LYS A 505 20.49 8.13 -13.08
C LYS A 505 20.09 6.91 -12.24
N GLN A 506 19.07 7.03 -11.36
CA GLN A 506 18.62 5.88 -10.56
C GLN A 506 18.06 4.75 -11.43
N LEU A 507 17.33 5.07 -12.52
CA LEU A 507 16.84 4.07 -13.47
C LEU A 507 17.97 3.34 -14.21
N ALA A 508 19.09 4.02 -14.47
CA ALA A 508 20.25 3.47 -15.17
C ALA A 508 21.28 2.80 -14.23
N GLU A 509 21.11 2.90 -12.91
CA GLU A 509 22.05 2.32 -11.95
C GLU A 509 21.59 0.92 -11.51
N TYR A 510 22.45 -0.08 -11.74
CA TYR A 510 22.18 -1.50 -11.50
C TYR A 510 22.86 -2.04 -10.23
N ASP A 511 23.77 -1.27 -9.65
CA ASP A 511 24.30 -1.57 -8.32
C ASP A 511 23.30 -1.09 -7.27
N PRO A 512 22.73 -1.97 -6.43
CA PRO A 512 21.67 -1.60 -5.49
C PRO A 512 22.12 -0.50 -4.50
N ALA A 513 23.36 -0.57 -4.00
CA ALA A 513 23.85 0.41 -3.04
C ALA A 513 24.01 1.79 -3.66
N LYS A 514 24.56 1.87 -4.88
CA LYS A 514 24.67 3.14 -5.61
C LYS A 514 23.30 3.70 -6.01
N ARG A 515 22.37 2.83 -6.38
CA ARG A 515 21.00 3.23 -6.66
C ARG A 515 20.32 3.80 -5.41
N ALA A 516 20.50 3.16 -4.26
CA ALA A 516 20.00 3.64 -2.98
C ALA A 516 20.58 5.03 -2.62
N ASP A 517 21.87 5.26 -2.87
CA ASP A 517 22.50 6.57 -2.69
C ASP A 517 21.88 7.65 -3.61
N ILE A 518 21.58 7.32 -4.87
CA ILE A 518 20.92 8.26 -5.80
C ILE A 518 19.49 8.54 -5.34
N VAL A 519 18.75 7.52 -4.92
CA VAL A 519 17.41 7.66 -4.35
C VAL A 519 17.45 8.51 -3.08
N GLY A 520 18.47 8.36 -2.24
CA GLY A 520 18.72 9.23 -1.09
C GLY A 520 18.93 10.71 -1.49
N GLN A 521 19.69 10.97 -2.58
CA GLN A 521 19.85 12.33 -3.12
C GLN A 521 18.52 12.91 -3.63
N MET A 522 17.64 12.10 -4.24
CA MET A 522 16.31 12.53 -4.68
C MET A 522 15.44 12.91 -3.49
N GLN A 523 15.43 12.10 -2.43
CA GLN A 523 14.70 12.39 -1.19
C GLN A 523 15.23 13.65 -0.51
N SER A 524 16.55 13.81 -0.46
CA SER A 524 17.20 15.04 0.05
C SER A 524 16.74 16.28 -0.72
N TRP A 525 16.67 16.19 -2.05
CA TRP A 525 16.21 17.30 -2.89
C TRP A 525 14.74 17.65 -2.62
N LEU A 526 13.85 16.66 -2.53
CA LEU A 526 12.42 16.88 -2.20
C LEU A 526 12.26 17.52 -0.83
N TYR A 527 13.00 17.04 0.15
CA TYR A 527 12.96 17.53 1.52
C TYR A 527 13.46 18.98 1.61
N ASP A 528 14.64 19.27 1.04
CA ASP A 528 15.24 20.62 1.06
C ASP A 528 14.41 21.63 0.26
N SER A 529 13.86 21.21 -0.88
CA SER A 529 13.02 22.06 -1.73
C SER A 529 11.71 22.45 -1.05
N GLY A 530 11.19 21.60 -0.15
CA GLY A 530 9.93 21.79 0.53
C GLY A 530 8.69 21.68 -0.37
N TYR A 531 8.78 21.01 -1.52
CA TYR A 531 7.61 20.75 -2.37
C TYR A 531 6.75 19.59 -1.87
N MET A 532 7.40 18.62 -1.22
CA MET A 532 6.71 17.51 -0.58
C MET A 532 7.22 17.38 0.85
N ASN A 533 6.33 17.49 1.82
CA ASN A 533 6.69 17.35 3.23
C ASN A 533 5.95 16.19 3.88
N VAL A 534 6.68 15.14 4.19
CA VAL A 534 6.15 14.00 4.92
C VAL A 534 5.99 14.37 6.39
N ILE A 535 4.76 14.34 6.88
CA ILE A 535 4.43 14.63 8.28
C ILE A 535 4.59 13.39 9.14
N ALA A 536 4.08 12.25 8.67
CA ALA A 536 4.07 10.99 9.41
C ALA A 536 4.06 9.78 8.47
N TYR A 537 4.51 8.64 8.99
CA TYR A 537 4.27 7.32 8.42
C TYR A 537 3.29 6.57 9.32
N PRO A 538 1.99 6.52 8.96
CA PRO A 538 1.00 5.75 9.72
C PRO A 538 1.35 4.27 9.76
N ASN A 539 1.24 3.65 10.93
CA ASN A 539 1.47 2.23 11.10
C ASN A 539 0.34 1.40 10.46
N ALA A 540 0.68 0.24 9.93
CA ALA A 540 -0.30 -0.79 9.64
C ALA A 540 -0.67 -1.47 10.96
N VAL A 541 -1.97 -1.47 11.31
CA VAL A 541 -2.49 -2.08 12.54
C VAL A 541 -3.55 -3.09 12.17
N GLU A 542 -3.34 -4.34 12.55
CA GLU A 542 -4.18 -5.50 12.21
C GLU A 542 -4.25 -6.45 13.40
N ALA A 543 -5.16 -7.42 13.38
CA ALA A 543 -5.29 -8.34 14.52
C ALA A 543 -5.66 -9.75 14.08
N TYR A 544 -5.18 -10.74 14.82
CA TYR A 544 -5.48 -12.14 14.56
C TYR A 544 -5.66 -12.98 15.83
N ARG A 545 -6.31 -14.12 15.67
CA ARG A 545 -6.55 -15.07 16.75
C ARG A 545 -5.39 -16.07 16.89
N THR A 546 -4.79 -16.11 18.07
CA THR A 546 -3.67 -17.01 18.40
C THR A 546 -4.11 -18.44 18.66
N ASP A 547 -5.40 -18.66 18.96
CA ASP A 547 -6.00 -19.98 19.10
C ASP A 547 -6.42 -20.62 17.75
N GLN A 548 -6.37 -19.86 16.65
CA GLN A 548 -6.60 -20.33 15.28
C GLN A 548 -5.35 -20.28 14.41
N ILE A 549 -4.45 -19.34 14.66
CA ILE A 549 -3.19 -19.14 13.91
C ILE A 549 -2.03 -19.28 14.89
N LYS A 550 -1.21 -20.33 14.72
CA LYS A 550 -0.01 -20.57 15.51
C LYS A 550 1.13 -19.61 15.14
N SER A 551 1.32 -19.39 13.85
CA SER A 551 2.31 -18.46 13.30
C SER A 551 1.89 -17.95 11.94
N ILE A 552 2.32 -16.73 11.62
CA ILE A 552 2.09 -16.07 10.34
C ILE A 552 3.24 -15.10 10.09
N THR A 553 3.73 -15.04 8.84
CA THR A 553 4.87 -14.19 8.49
C THR A 553 4.42 -12.76 8.23
N THR A 554 5.13 -11.81 8.83
CA THR A 554 5.06 -10.39 8.50
C THR A 554 6.04 -10.05 7.37
N MET A 555 5.82 -8.94 6.66
CA MET A 555 6.72 -8.47 5.62
C MET A 555 6.90 -6.94 5.74
N PRO A 556 8.10 -6.43 6.02
CA PRO A 556 9.33 -7.18 6.37
C PRO A 556 9.14 -8.08 7.61
N GLU A 557 9.90 -9.17 7.68
CA GLU A 557 9.71 -10.21 8.72
C GLU A 557 9.88 -9.67 10.15
N ALA A 558 10.79 -8.74 10.35
CA ALA A 558 11.09 -8.20 11.68
C ALA A 558 9.98 -7.32 12.28
N ALA A 559 9.26 -6.55 11.48
CA ALA A 559 8.30 -5.54 11.97
C ALA A 559 7.27 -5.12 10.90
N GLY A 560 6.92 -6.00 9.98
CA GLY A 560 6.00 -5.67 8.87
C GLY A 560 4.53 -5.94 9.18
N ASN A 561 3.73 -5.80 8.14
CA ASN A 561 2.32 -6.16 8.15
C ASN A 561 2.09 -7.57 7.55
N ILE A 562 0.93 -8.11 7.85
CA ILE A 562 0.46 -9.42 7.40
C ILE A 562 -0.38 -9.26 6.13
N TYR A 563 -1.34 -8.35 6.14
CA TYR A 563 -2.20 -8.06 4.99
C TYR A 563 -1.57 -7.02 4.07
N GLY A 564 -1.79 -7.16 2.76
CA GLY A 564 -1.27 -6.23 1.76
C GLY A 564 0.26 -6.30 1.60
N GLN A 565 0.84 -7.48 1.77
CA GLN A 565 2.25 -7.74 1.44
C GLN A 565 2.45 -7.71 -0.08
N ASP A 566 3.67 -7.37 -0.49
CA ASP A 566 4.09 -7.46 -1.89
C ASP A 566 4.49 -8.90 -2.27
N GLY A 567 3.77 -9.87 -1.73
CA GLY A 567 3.98 -11.31 -1.90
C GLY A 567 2.83 -12.10 -1.28
N TYR A 568 3.00 -13.41 -1.21
CA TYR A 568 2.03 -14.35 -0.67
C TYR A 568 2.43 -14.91 0.71
N TRP A 569 3.51 -14.37 1.31
CA TRP A 569 4.18 -14.96 2.47
C TRP A 569 3.28 -15.17 3.67
N SER A 570 2.44 -14.19 4.02
CA SER A 570 1.56 -14.27 5.17
C SER A 570 0.64 -15.50 5.09
N TRP A 571 -0.09 -15.64 3.99
CA TRP A 571 -1.09 -16.70 3.86
C TRP A 571 -0.47 -18.05 3.53
N TRP A 572 0.58 -18.08 2.70
CA TRP A 572 1.30 -19.29 2.34
C TRP A 572 2.02 -19.92 3.54
N SER A 573 2.66 -19.12 4.40
CA SER A 573 3.41 -19.59 5.56
C SER A 573 2.58 -19.78 6.81
N ALA A 574 1.32 -19.27 6.84
CA ALA A 574 0.47 -19.36 8.01
C ALA A 574 0.29 -20.81 8.48
N VAL A 575 0.45 -21.01 9.80
CA VAL A 575 0.33 -22.34 10.43
C VAL A 575 -0.90 -22.35 11.33
N PRO A 576 -1.84 -23.32 11.16
CA PRO A 576 -2.98 -23.48 12.06
C PRO A 576 -2.53 -23.78 13.51
N ALA A 577 -3.24 -23.23 14.51
CA ALA A 577 -2.96 -23.49 15.91
C ALA A 577 -3.25 -24.96 16.32
N ASN A 578 -4.28 -25.57 15.73
CA ASN A 578 -4.70 -26.94 16.01
C ASN A 578 -4.28 -27.89 14.87
N GLY A 579 -3.00 -27.87 14.50
CA GLY A 579 -2.41 -28.93 13.67
C GLY A 579 -2.17 -30.17 14.54
N SER A 580 -2.99 -31.22 14.41
CA SER A 580 -2.61 -32.53 14.92
C SER A 580 -1.21 -32.87 14.38
N GLY A 581 -0.29 -33.14 15.27
CA GLY A 581 1.11 -33.34 14.95
C GLY A 581 1.31 -34.38 13.85
N ASP A 582 1.97 -33.97 12.80
CA ASP A 582 2.87 -34.87 12.14
C ASP A 582 3.93 -35.20 13.19
N SER A 583 3.87 -36.43 13.70
CA SER A 583 4.94 -37.03 14.43
C SER A 583 6.16 -37.00 13.52
N ASP A 584 7.05 -36.04 13.76
CA ASP A 584 8.37 -36.02 13.20
C ASP A 584 9.03 -37.38 13.49
N SER A 585 9.04 -38.26 12.47
CA SER A 585 9.98 -39.35 12.43
C SER A 585 11.35 -38.70 12.31
N SER A 586 12.05 -38.76 13.41
CA SER A 586 13.42 -38.37 13.63
C SER A 586 14.33 -38.59 12.43
N GLY A 587 14.73 -37.50 11.80
CA GLY A 587 15.91 -37.38 10.97
C GLY A 587 16.79 -36.28 11.57
N SER A 588 17.78 -36.72 12.36
CA SER A 588 18.80 -35.89 12.99
C SER A 588 19.43 -34.89 12.02
N GLY A 589 19.33 -33.61 12.33
CA GLY A 589 19.98 -32.51 11.59
C GLY A 589 19.87 -31.21 12.35
N SER A 590 20.44 -31.16 13.56
CA SER A 590 20.59 -29.97 14.38
C SER A 590 21.37 -28.87 13.64
N SER A 591 20.76 -27.73 13.36
CA SER A 591 21.47 -26.48 13.08
C SER A 591 20.80 -25.19 13.57
N THR A 592 19.57 -25.26 14.11
CA THR A 592 18.85 -24.03 14.53
C THR A 592 19.22 -23.54 15.94
N GLY A 593 19.81 -24.40 16.78
CA GLY A 593 20.27 -24.06 18.13
C GLY A 593 21.61 -23.31 18.19
N VAL A 594 22.41 -23.36 17.12
CA VAL A 594 23.75 -22.72 17.08
C VAL A 594 23.70 -21.26 16.66
N ILE A 595 22.72 -20.88 15.85
CA ILE A 595 22.62 -19.50 15.31
C ILE A 595 22.16 -18.51 16.39
N ILE A 596 21.23 -18.91 17.29
CA ILE A 596 20.78 -18.04 18.39
C ILE A 596 21.90 -17.83 19.44
N GLY A 597 22.74 -18.86 19.66
CA GLY A 597 23.89 -18.77 20.55
C GLY A 597 24.99 -17.82 20.05
N ILE A 598 25.21 -17.75 18.73
CA ILE A 598 26.26 -16.90 18.13
C ILE A 598 25.84 -15.42 18.13
N VAL A 599 24.57 -15.08 17.92
CA VAL A 599 24.11 -13.68 17.94
C VAL A 599 24.19 -13.12 19.36
N VAL A 600 23.85 -13.88 20.39
CA VAL A 600 23.99 -13.44 21.80
C VAL A 600 25.46 -13.32 22.19
N ALA A 601 26.34 -14.22 21.72
CA ALA A 601 27.78 -14.15 22.02
C ALA A 601 28.46 -12.94 21.32
N VAL A 602 28.06 -12.59 20.10
CA VAL A 602 28.61 -11.42 19.38
C VAL A 602 28.17 -10.10 20.02
N VAL A 603 26.93 -10.00 20.49
CA VAL A 603 26.44 -8.80 21.20
C VAL A 603 27.12 -8.63 22.56
N VAL A 604 27.38 -9.72 23.28
CA VAL A 604 28.09 -9.67 24.57
C VAL A 604 29.58 -9.33 24.39
N LEU A 605 30.23 -9.84 23.31
CA LEU A 605 31.64 -9.52 23.03
C LEU A 605 31.81 -8.10 22.47
N ALA A 606 30.88 -7.59 21.66
CA ALA A 606 30.89 -6.23 21.17
C ALA A 606 30.57 -5.20 22.30
N GLY A 607 29.60 -5.50 23.16
CA GLY A 607 29.28 -4.71 24.36
C GLY A 607 30.42 -4.70 25.41
N GLY A 608 31.03 -5.84 25.64
CA GLY A 608 32.18 -5.99 26.56
C GLY A 608 33.43 -5.27 26.06
N GLY A 609 33.71 -5.32 24.75
CA GLY A 609 34.84 -4.60 24.13
C GLY A 609 34.69 -3.09 24.19
N PHE A 610 33.47 -2.58 24.05
CA PHE A 610 33.21 -1.14 24.14
C PHE A 610 33.37 -0.58 25.57
N LEU A 611 32.98 -1.33 26.60
CA LEU A 611 33.15 -0.91 28.01
C LEU A 611 34.61 -0.97 28.48
N ILE A 612 35.39 -1.93 27.97
CA ILE A 612 36.84 -2.04 28.28
C ILE A 612 37.62 -0.93 27.55
N SER A 613 37.26 -0.58 26.32
CA SER A 613 37.88 0.53 25.59
C SER A 613 37.60 1.88 26.25
N ARG A 614 36.41 2.09 26.81
CA ARG A 614 36.04 3.34 27.51
C ARG A 614 36.75 3.47 28.88
N ARG A 615 37.04 2.33 29.56
CA ARG A 615 37.74 2.33 30.85
C ARG A 615 39.26 2.56 30.71
N ARG A 616 39.85 2.29 29.53
CA ARG A 616 41.28 2.57 29.22
C ARG A 616 41.56 3.99 28.78
N ARG A 617 40.54 4.79 28.39
CA ARG A 617 40.70 6.20 28.00
C ARG A 617 40.57 7.18 29.16
N THR A 618 40.11 6.73 30.36
CA THR A 618 39.97 7.57 31.54
C THR A 618 41.14 7.44 32.53
N THR A 619 42.21 6.68 32.23
CA THR A 619 43.37 6.52 33.09
C THR A 619 44.68 7.01 32.47
N ALA A 620 44.64 7.78 31.37
CA ALA A 620 45.85 8.30 30.71
C ALA A 620 46.03 9.84 30.77
N ASP A 621 45.19 10.54 31.56
CA ASP A 621 45.21 12.02 31.60
C ASP A 621 45.46 12.57 33.03
N ASP A 622 46.19 11.83 33.89
CA ASP A 622 46.69 12.35 35.15
C ASP A 622 48.15 11.98 35.32
N ARG A 623 49.04 12.58 34.54
CA ARG A 623 50.44 12.83 34.85
C ARG A 623 51.06 13.72 33.74
N GLU A 624 51.24 14.95 34.06
CA GLU A 624 52.14 16.07 33.79
C GLU A 624 51.40 17.38 33.52
#